data_8019262b9da56edd8a2245d3ad6737e0
#
_entry.id   8019262b9da56edd8a2245d3ad6737e0
#
_cell.length_a   1.000
_cell.length_b   1.000
_cell.length_c   1.000
_cell.angle_alpha   90.00
_cell.angle_beta   90.00
_cell.angle_gamma   90.00
#
_symmetry.space_group_name_H-M   'P 1'
#
loop_
_entity.id
_entity.type
_entity.pdbx_description
1 polymer ?
#
loop_
_entity_poly.entity_id
_entity_poly.type
_entity_poly.pdbx_seq_one_letter_code
_entity_poly.pdbx_strand_id
1 'polypeptide(L)'
;MNRKKNSRQAAVIDIDSNLLKMRIAQLRKNAISDLDRLEKPVRLGHEVFTTDKISFESLRELSELLKGYGEVMKEYDVGPYRVVATTALREAKNRSFVVDQLKIQNDMTVEVLEENQEKALIYSKVLEYLGRAQGKRKESALIAYIGAGTIGFAVYDGAKMIFSQNIPMGSIKLHDMLSGVENDTDNFYAVVEEYLDTVMGHIAIPTETGQVTNLVLTGGGIQLIARVCNVDTSGESFEIGTDRLKELFRQICSAPQEKIGIRYNLAEESADLLYSSLAIAIRLMDFSTSDKVIFPKAELWDALIHHMLVPKSETMFREQIRASAISCAQNIATAYHCNRAHSECIRKFACKIFDKMKGFHGLDGRERLLLELAAILHECGYYVAVKQHLLNSFDLIKDMDIYGMTDEEMLIAAYVARYNDDDVPSYEEPGIDGLSDEKRLVVAKLVAIFRLANALDKSQKQKLKDISVRQENNRLMISAKSDADLLLEKWAFAQCAPFFQEVFGLHPELSIQSGLI
;
A
#
# COMPACT_ATOMS: atom_id res chain seq x y z
N MET A 1 -28.89 37.22 -12.68
CA MET A 1 -27.54 37.12 -13.27
C MET A 1 -26.84 35.91 -12.67
N ASN A 2 -26.91 34.76 -13.35
CA ASN A 2 -26.32 33.49 -12.92
C ASN A 2 -24.82 33.48 -13.25
N ARG A 3 -23.98 33.85 -12.30
CA ARG A 3 -22.58 33.43 -12.34
C ARG A 3 -22.52 31.95 -11.97
N LYS A 4 -22.53 31.05 -12.96
CA LYS A 4 -22.11 29.66 -12.78
C LYS A 4 -20.70 29.70 -12.18
N LYS A 5 -20.61 29.38 -10.89
CA LYS A 5 -19.33 29.21 -10.18
C LYS A 5 -18.56 28.06 -10.82
N ASN A 6 -17.50 28.37 -11.55
CA ASN A 6 -16.52 27.40 -12.08
C ASN A 6 -15.58 26.89 -10.95
N SER A 7 -16.05 26.77 -9.72
CA SER A 7 -15.31 26.20 -8.60
C SER A 7 -15.88 24.81 -8.30
N ARG A 8 -15.04 23.79 -8.48
CA ARG A 8 -15.36 22.44 -7.97
C ARG A 8 -15.01 22.43 -6.50
N GLN A 9 -15.97 22.08 -5.66
CA GLN A 9 -15.78 21.89 -4.22
C GLN A 9 -15.84 20.41 -3.90
N ALA A 10 -15.01 19.94 -2.97
CA ALA A 10 -15.04 18.57 -2.47
C ALA A 10 -14.73 18.56 -0.97
N ALA A 11 -15.19 17.52 -0.29
CA ALA A 11 -14.87 17.25 1.10
C ALA A 11 -14.29 15.85 1.29
N VAL A 12 -13.41 15.73 2.27
CA VAL A 12 -12.94 14.43 2.78
C VAL A 12 -13.13 14.42 4.29
N ILE A 13 -13.74 13.37 4.78
CA ILE A 13 -13.82 13.04 6.21
C ILE A 13 -12.88 11.86 6.43
N ASP A 14 -11.97 12.00 7.39
CA ASP A 14 -10.99 11.00 7.77
C ASP A 14 -11.25 10.57 9.22
N ILE A 15 -11.66 9.31 9.40
CA ILE A 15 -11.89 8.67 10.70
C ILE A 15 -10.57 7.99 11.09
N ASP A 16 -9.70 8.76 11.73
CA ASP A 16 -8.42 8.28 12.26
C ASP A 16 -8.62 7.69 13.67
N SER A 17 -7.58 7.05 14.21
CA SER A 17 -7.60 6.43 15.54
C SER A 17 -7.85 7.42 16.68
N ASN A 18 -7.34 8.66 16.56
CA ASN A 18 -7.43 9.68 17.61
C ASN A 18 -8.21 10.93 17.22
N LEU A 19 -8.41 11.15 15.93
CA LEU A 19 -9.03 12.37 15.43
C LEU A 19 -10.06 12.03 14.36
N LEU A 20 -11.22 12.65 14.45
CA LEU A 20 -12.14 12.76 13.33
C LEU A 20 -11.86 14.07 12.63
N LYS A 21 -11.39 14.00 11.39
CA LYS A 21 -10.98 15.16 10.60
C LYS A 21 -11.92 15.38 9.42
N MET A 22 -12.22 16.63 9.10
CA MET A 22 -12.88 17.00 7.85
C MET A 22 -12.16 18.17 7.18
N ARG A 23 -11.93 18.04 5.89
CA ARG A 23 -11.40 19.10 5.05
C ARG A 23 -12.35 19.40 3.91
N ILE A 24 -12.73 20.64 3.75
CA ILE A 24 -13.50 21.15 2.60
C ILE A 24 -12.58 22.03 1.77
N ALA A 25 -12.43 21.74 0.50
CA ALA A 25 -11.56 22.50 -0.40
C ALA A 25 -12.23 22.75 -1.75
N GLN A 26 -11.73 23.76 -2.45
CA GLN A 26 -12.16 24.11 -3.80
C GLN A 26 -10.99 24.18 -4.77
N LEU A 27 -11.23 23.79 -6.01
CA LEU A 27 -10.31 24.04 -7.11
C LEU A 27 -10.65 25.38 -7.76
N ARG A 28 -9.73 26.36 -7.68
CA ARG A 28 -9.90 27.67 -8.27
C ARG A 28 -8.65 28.06 -9.04
N LYS A 29 -8.79 28.36 -10.33
CA LYS A 29 -7.65 28.75 -11.20
C LYS A 29 -6.47 27.75 -11.13
N ASN A 30 -6.76 26.45 -11.15
CA ASN A 30 -5.80 25.33 -11.04
C ASN A 30 -5.04 25.24 -9.70
N ALA A 31 -5.47 25.94 -8.66
CA ALA A 31 -4.95 25.80 -7.32
C ALA A 31 -6.05 25.29 -6.36
N ILE A 32 -5.68 24.40 -5.47
CA ILE A 32 -6.56 23.95 -4.38
C ILE A 32 -6.43 24.97 -3.26
N SER A 33 -7.56 25.44 -2.76
CA SER A 33 -7.63 26.30 -1.59
C SER A 33 -8.64 25.74 -0.60
N ASP A 34 -8.26 25.77 0.67
CA ASP A 34 -9.16 25.34 1.74
C ASP A 34 -10.31 26.33 1.91
N LEU A 35 -11.48 25.77 2.18
CA LEU A 35 -12.65 26.51 2.64
C LEU A 35 -12.83 26.32 4.13
N ASP A 36 -12.62 25.08 4.62
CA ASP A 36 -12.71 24.77 6.04
C ASP A 36 -11.88 23.54 6.40
N ARG A 37 -11.44 23.48 7.67
CA ARG A 37 -10.78 22.33 8.30
C ARG A 37 -11.33 22.16 9.71
N LEU A 38 -11.87 20.98 9.99
CA LEU A 38 -12.40 20.63 11.28
C LEU A 38 -11.71 19.38 11.80
N GLU A 39 -11.37 19.41 13.09
CA GLU A 39 -10.77 18.28 13.79
C GLU A 39 -11.46 18.11 15.14
N LYS A 40 -11.82 16.88 15.49
CA LYS A 40 -12.41 16.51 16.76
C LYS A 40 -11.69 15.32 17.34
N PRO A 41 -11.28 15.35 18.60
CA PRO A 41 -10.71 14.20 19.27
C PRO A 41 -11.72 13.04 19.31
N VAL A 42 -11.24 11.83 19.05
CA VAL A 42 -11.90 10.55 19.24
C VAL A 42 -10.88 9.60 19.87
N ARG A 43 -11.35 8.54 20.57
CA ARG A 43 -10.44 7.58 21.22
C ARG A 43 -10.59 6.17 20.68
N LEU A 44 -10.87 6.06 19.38
CA LEU A 44 -11.13 4.77 18.74
C LEU A 44 -9.91 3.83 18.79
N GLY A 45 -8.70 4.39 18.62
CA GLY A 45 -7.47 3.60 18.62
C GLY A 45 -7.22 2.93 19.96
N HIS A 46 -7.25 3.69 21.05
CA HIS A 46 -7.03 3.14 22.39
C HIS A 46 -8.05 2.04 22.73
N GLU A 47 -9.31 2.25 22.40
CA GLU A 47 -10.38 1.28 22.63
C GLU A 47 -10.15 -0.02 21.83
N VAL A 48 -9.85 0.11 20.54
CA VAL A 48 -9.67 -1.06 19.65
C VAL A 48 -8.40 -1.82 19.98
N PHE A 49 -7.29 -1.15 20.29
CA PHE A 49 -6.04 -1.82 20.63
C PHE A 49 -6.08 -2.57 21.96
N THR A 50 -7.02 -2.21 22.85
CA THR A 50 -7.21 -2.88 24.15
C THR A 50 -8.34 -3.91 24.14
N THR A 51 -9.42 -3.68 23.38
CA THR A 51 -10.63 -4.51 23.42
C THR A 51 -10.97 -5.22 22.11
N ASP A 52 -10.23 -4.94 21.03
CA ASP A 52 -10.47 -5.41 19.64
C ASP A 52 -11.80 -4.92 19.03
N LYS A 53 -12.51 -4.00 19.65
CA LYS A 53 -13.87 -3.58 19.23
C LYS A 53 -14.09 -2.10 19.48
N ILE A 54 -15.00 -1.51 18.72
CA ILE A 54 -15.56 -0.17 18.97
C ILE A 54 -16.85 -0.36 19.79
N SER A 55 -16.96 0.34 20.93
CA SER A 55 -18.14 0.31 21.80
C SER A 55 -19.33 1.00 21.16
N PHE A 56 -20.50 0.72 21.72
CA PHE A 56 -21.72 1.42 21.29
C PHE A 56 -21.70 2.92 21.65
N GLU A 57 -21.01 3.28 22.72
CA GLU A 57 -20.85 4.68 23.14
C GLU A 57 -19.99 5.45 22.15
N SER A 58 -18.81 4.93 21.80
CA SER A 58 -17.92 5.51 20.79
C SER A 58 -18.57 5.57 19.41
N LEU A 59 -19.35 4.55 19.03
CA LEU A 59 -20.12 4.57 17.78
C LEU A 59 -21.17 5.69 17.77
N ARG A 60 -21.88 5.90 18.88
CA ARG A 60 -22.88 6.97 18.99
C ARG A 60 -22.23 8.34 18.90
N GLU A 61 -21.14 8.57 19.63
CA GLU A 61 -20.37 9.82 19.56
C GLU A 61 -19.88 10.09 18.14
N LEU A 62 -19.28 9.10 17.49
CA LEU A 62 -18.81 9.20 16.10
C LEU A 62 -19.96 9.55 15.14
N SER A 63 -21.13 8.92 15.31
CA SER A 63 -22.33 9.19 14.51
C SER A 63 -22.83 10.63 14.68
N GLU A 64 -22.86 11.14 15.91
CA GLU A 64 -23.26 12.53 16.19
C GLU A 64 -22.29 13.55 15.55
N LEU A 65 -20.97 13.29 15.63
CA LEU A 65 -19.94 14.12 14.99
C LEU A 65 -20.08 14.11 13.47
N LEU A 66 -20.28 12.93 12.86
CA LEU A 66 -20.47 12.79 11.40
C LEU A 66 -21.74 13.52 10.94
N LYS A 67 -22.82 13.49 11.72
CA LYS A 67 -24.02 14.24 11.42
C LYS A 67 -23.74 15.75 11.39
N GLY A 68 -22.98 16.27 12.37
CA GLY A 68 -22.55 17.67 12.39
C GLY A 68 -21.70 18.01 11.17
N TYR A 69 -20.78 17.15 10.76
CA TYR A 69 -19.98 17.35 9.55
C TYR A 69 -20.85 17.35 8.27
N GLY A 70 -21.90 16.52 8.23
CA GLY A 70 -22.88 16.52 7.14
C GLY A 70 -23.62 17.85 7.02
N GLU A 71 -23.96 18.50 8.14
CA GLU A 71 -24.58 19.82 8.16
C GLU A 71 -23.62 20.90 7.63
N VAL A 72 -22.37 20.90 8.07
CA VAL A 72 -21.34 21.81 7.56
C VAL A 72 -21.13 21.64 6.06
N MET A 73 -21.04 20.40 5.55
CA MET A 73 -20.93 20.16 4.10
C MET A 73 -22.11 20.74 3.31
N LYS A 74 -23.33 20.71 3.86
CA LYS A 74 -24.51 21.33 3.23
C LYS A 74 -24.41 22.85 3.20
N GLU A 75 -23.90 23.48 4.27
CA GLU A 75 -23.71 24.94 4.32
C GLU A 75 -22.71 25.43 3.25
N TYR A 76 -21.68 24.63 2.98
CA TYR A 76 -20.70 24.93 1.94
C TYR A 76 -21.13 24.50 0.52
N ASP A 77 -22.31 23.91 0.35
CA ASP A 77 -22.79 23.37 -0.94
C ASP A 77 -21.78 22.39 -1.57
N VAL A 78 -21.23 21.49 -0.73
CA VAL A 78 -20.25 20.49 -1.16
C VAL A 78 -20.91 19.48 -2.08
N GLY A 79 -20.35 19.25 -3.27
CA GLY A 79 -20.82 18.23 -4.22
C GLY A 79 -20.27 16.84 -3.86
N PRO A 80 -19.14 16.41 -4.43
CA PRO A 80 -18.56 15.13 -4.11
C PRO A 80 -17.87 15.14 -2.74
N TYR A 81 -18.05 14.07 -1.96
CA TYR A 81 -17.31 13.85 -0.72
C TYR A 81 -16.90 12.38 -0.59
N ARG A 82 -15.90 12.10 0.23
CA ARG A 82 -15.49 10.76 0.65
C ARG A 82 -15.37 10.72 2.16
N VAL A 83 -15.82 9.62 2.76
CA VAL A 83 -15.60 9.30 4.17
C VAL A 83 -14.70 8.08 4.20
N VAL A 84 -13.50 8.24 4.73
CA VAL A 84 -12.52 7.16 4.83
C VAL A 84 -12.24 6.84 6.29
N ALA A 85 -11.88 5.61 6.56
CA ALA A 85 -11.46 5.17 7.89
C ALA A 85 -10.16 4.37 7.78
N THR A 86 -9.33 4.48 8.80
CA THR A 86 -7.99 3.89 8.83
C THR A 86 -7.84 2.86 9.95
N THR A 87 -6.73 2.79 10.61
CA THR A 87 -6.28 1.70 11.49
C THR A 87 -7.32 1.26 12.52
N ALA A 88 -7.94 2.17 13.27
CA ALA A 88 -8.89 1.76 14.32
C ALA A 88 -10.09 0.99 13.75
N LEU A 89 -10.74 1.51 12.70
CA LEU A 89 -11.86 0.79 12.07
C LEU A 89 -11.38 -0.47 11.34
N ARG A 90 -10.19 -0.44 10.72
CA ARG A 90 -9.62 -1.58 10.01
C ARG A 90 -9.36 -2.77 10.93
N GLU A 91 -8.81 -2.54 12.13
CA GLU A 91 -8.48 -3.58 13.11
C GLU A 91 -9.69 -4.02 13.95
N ALA A 92 -10.76 -3.22 14.01
CA ALA A 92 -11.93 -3.55 14.82
C ALA A 92 -12.65 -4.83 14.33
N LYS A 93 -12.76 -5.85 15.20
CA LYS A 93 -13.48 -7.11 14.89
C LYS A 93 -14.95 -6.90 14.53
N ASN A 94 -15.56 -5.82 15.02
CA ASN A 94 -16.96 -5.46 14.74
C ASN A 94 -17.11 -4.39 13.66
N ARG A 95 -16.06 -4.13 12.84
CA ARG A 95 -16.06 -3.08 11.82
C ARG A 95 -17.26 -3.09 10.88
N SER A 96 -17.70 -4.27 10.45
CA SER A 96 -18.84 -4.40 9.54
C SER A 96 -20.14 -3.85 10.14
N PHE A 97 -20.39 -4.10 11.42
CA PHE A 97 -21.54 -3.54 12.14
C PHE A 97 -21.42 -2.02 12.32
N VAL A 98 -20.21 -1.54 12.64
CA VAL A 98 -19.94 -0.10 12.80
C VAL A 98 -20.20 0.64 11.50
N VAL A 99 -19.64 0.17 10.38
CA VAL A 99 -19.79 0.78 9.05
C VAL A 99 -21.27 0.76 8.62
N ASP A 100 -21.97 -0.35 8.83
CA ASP A 100 -23.40 -0.46 8.51
C ASP A 100 -24.25 0.54 9.33
N GLN A 101 -24.01 0.64 10.64
CA GLN A 101 -24.72 1.58 11.50
C GLN A 101 -24.44 3.04 11.12
N LEU A 102 -23.20 3.40 10.82
CA LEU A 102 -22.86 4.74 10.36
C LEU A 102 -23.56 5.07 9.03
N LYS A 103 -23.65 4.12 8.10
CA LYS A 103 -24.39 4.28 6.86
C LYS A 103 -25.88 4.52 7.10
N ILE A 104 -26.52 3.73 7.96
CA ILE A 104 -27.94 3.85 8.27
C ILE A 104 -28.25 5.18 8.98
N GLN A 105 -27.42 5.57 9.96
CA GLN A 105 -27.70 6.73 10.81
C GLN A 105 -27.35 8.07 10.13
N ASN A 106 -26.34 8.10 9.27
CA ASN A 106 -25.78 9.33 8.70
C ASN A 106 -25.98 9.45 7.19
N ASP A 107 -26.46 8.39 6.51
CA ASP A 107 -26.49 8.31 5.03
C ASP A 107 -25.10 8.53 4.40
N MET A 108 -24.05 8.06 5.09
CA MET A 108 -22.66 8.18 4.67
C MET A 108 -22.04 6.80 4.52
N THR A 109 -21.47 6.53 3.35
CA THR A 109 -20.71 5.29 3.13
C THR A 109 -19.27 5.49 3.57
N VAL A 110 -18.85 4.73 4.57
CA VAL A 110 -17.47 4.74 5.08
C VAL A 110 -16.65 3.71 4.30
N GLU A 111 -15.58 4.17 3.67
CA GLU A 111 -14.58 3.35 3.00
C GLU A 111 -13.45 3.06 3.98
N VAL A 112 -13.31 1.80 4.40
CA VAL A 112 -12.18 1.40 5.25
C VAL A 112 -10.99 1.11 4.35
N LEU A 113 -9.98 1.96 4.44
CA LEU A 113 -8.76 1.83 3.63
C LEU A 113 -7.86 0.73 4.19
N GLU A 114 -7.34 -0.10 3.30
CA GLU A 114 -6.26 -1.01 3.66
C GLU A 114 -4.94 -0.27 3.84
N GLU A 115 -4.02 -0.87 4.57
CA GLU A 115 -2.81 -0.22 5.04
C GLU A 115 -1.92 0.28 3.90
N ASN A 116 -1.69 -0.56 2.90
CA ASN A 116 -0.89 -0.20 1.73
C ASN A 116 -1.57 0.87 0.84
N GLN A 117 -2.91 0.92 0.81
CA GLN A 117 -3.66 1.97 0.11
C GLN A 117 -3.52 3.32 0.83
N GLU A 118 -3.72 3.34 2.14
CA GLU A 118 -3.56 4.53 2.98
C GLU A 118 -2.17 5.13 2.80
N LYS A 119 -1.12 4.31 2.95
CA LYS A 119 0.27 4.75 2.83
C LYS A 119 0.64 5.19 1.42
N ALA A 120 0.13 4.50 0.38
CA ALA A 120 0.37 4.92 -1.00
C ALA A 120 -0.21 6.32 -1.28
N LEU A 121 -1.39 6.64 -0.74
CA LEU A 121 -1.98 7.97 -0.83
C LEU A 121 -1.12 9.03 -0.13
N ILE A 122 -0.70 8.79 1.10
CA ILE A 122 0.14 9.70 1.87
C ILE A 122 1.49 9.89 1.17
N TYR A 123 2.14 8.80 0.76
CA TYR A 123 3.44 8.85 0.08
C TYR A 123 3.36 9.55 -1.28
N SER A 124 2.22 9.51 -1.97
CA SER A 124 2.05 10.28 -3.20
C SER A 124 2.26 11.78 -2.98
N LYS A 125 1.82 12.30 -1.83
CA LYS A 125 2.04 13.71 -1.45
C LYS A 125 3.48 13.99 -1.05
N VAL A 126 4.12 13.05 -0.37
CA VAL A 126 5.55 13.12 -0.06
C VAL A 126 6.37 13.19 -1.35
N LEU A 127 6.08 12.33 -2.34
CA LEU A 127 6.77 12.30 -3.63
C LEU A 127 6.53 13.58 -4.45
N GLU A 128 5.33 14.15 -4.38
CA GLU A 128 5.03 15.45 -4.98
C GLU A 128 5.88 16.56 -4.37
N TYR A 129 6.03 16.55 -3.04
CA TYR A 129 6.93 17.46 -2.32
C TYR A 129 8.38 17.26 -2.74
N LEU A 130 8.90 16.03 -2.70
CA LEU A 130 10.29 15.73 -3.08
C LEU A 130 10.58 16.11 -4.52
N GLY A 131 9.66 15.86 -5.45
CA GLY A 131 9.80 16.24 -6.85
C GLY A 131 9.90 17.75 -7.06
N ARG A 132 9.23 18.55 -6.23
CA ARG A 132 9.34 20.02 -6.25
C ARG A 132 10.63 20.52 -5.57
N ALA A 133 10.98 19.95 -4.43
CA ALA A 133 12.11 20.37 -3.62
C ALA A 133 13.47 20.02 -4.25
N GLN A 134 13.61 18.82 -4.81
CA GLN A 134 14.88 18.34 -5.40
C GLN A 134 15.09 18.78 -6.85
N GLY A 135 14.06 19.23 -7.54
CA GLY A 135 14.15 19.68 -8.92
C GLY A 135 14.67 18.59 -9.86
N LYS A 136 15.86 18.80 -10.48
CA LYS A 136 16.46 17.82 -11.39
C LYS A 136 17.30 16.74 -10.70
N ARG A 137 17.63 16.89 -9.43
CA ARG A 137 18.35 15.87 -8.66
C ARG A 137 17.37 14.80 -8.20
N LYS A 138 17.64 13.56 -8.60
CA LYS A 138 16.85 12.40 -8.19
C LYS A 138 17.59 11.72 -7.04
N GLU A 139 17.39 12.22 -5.83
CA GLU A 139 18.03 11.66 -4.64
C GLU A 139 17.13 10.59 -4.03
N SER A 140 17.76 9.55 -3.50
CA SER A 140 17.05 8.49 -2.78
C SER A 140 16.49 8.98 -1.45
N ALA A 141 15.39 8.39 -1.00
CA ALA A 141 14.79 8.72 0.28
C ALA A 141 14.21 7.47 0.96
N LEU A 142 14.41 7.37 2.26
CA LEU A 142 13.59 6.55 3.13
C LEU A 142 12.39 7.40 3.56
N ILE A 143 11.20 6.95 3.23
CA ILE A 143 9.94 7.60 3.59
C ILE A 143 9.26 6.73 4.63
N ALA A 144 9.00 7.26 5.82
CA ALA A 144 8.27 6.52 6.83
C ALA A 144 7.05 7.30 7.33
N TYR A 145 5.97 6.55 7.56
CA TYR A 145 4.74 7.03 8.19
C TYR A 145 4.62 6.40 9.57
N ILE A 146 4.57 7.23 10.61
CA ILE A 146 4.38 6.80 11.98
C ILE A 146 2.91 7.03 12.33
N GLY A 147 2.11 5.96 12.20
CA GLY A 147 0.69 5.96 12.55
C GLY A 147 0.44 5.61 14.01
N ALA A 148 -0.82 5.59 14.41
CA ALA A 148 -1.26 5.19 15.75
C ALA A 148 -1.02 3.68 16.00
N GLY A 149 -1.42 2.83 15.06
CA GLY A 149 -1.33 1.36 15.16
C GLY A 149 -0.25 0.74 14.29
N THR A 150 0.31 1.45 13.31
CA THR A 150 1.26 0.89 12.34
C THR A 150 2.37 1.87 11.98
N ILE A 151 3.54 1.32 11.64
CA ILE A 151 4.63 2.07 11.01
C ILE A 151 4.74 1.54 9.59
N GLY A 152 4.61 2.41 8.59
CA GLY A 152 4.92 2.08 7.22
C GLY A 152 6.20 2.74 6.79
N PHE A 153 7.01 2.05 6.00
CA PHE A 153 8.16 2.67 5.37
C PHE A 153 8.38 2.14 3.96
N ALA A 154 8.98 2.99 3.15
CA ALA A 154 9.27 2.69 1.76
C ALA A 154 10.57 3.36 1.34
N VAL A 155 11.28 2.74 0.41
CA VAL A 155 12.48 3.30 -0.20
C VAL A 155 12.15 3.80 -1.59
N TYR A 156 12.46 5.05 -1.83
CA TYR A 156 12.34 5.75 -3.10
C TYR A 156 13.74 5.91 -3.73
N ASP A 157 13.91 5.49 -4.98
CA ASP A 157 15.19 5.54 -5.71
C ASP A 157 15.44 6.86 -6.48
N GLY A 158 14.57 7.84 -6.29
CA GLY A 158 14.53 9.09 -7.05
C GLY A 158 13.59 9.05 -8.27
N ALA A 159 12.97 7.89 -8.58
CA ALA A 159 12.01 7.74 -9.67
C ALA A 159 10.74 6.99 -9.26
N LYS A 160 10.86 5.94 -8.44
CA LYS A 160 9.78 5.06 -8.02
C LYS A 160 10.08 4.44 -6.66
N MET A 161 9.07 3.89 -6.00
CA MET A 161 9.28 3.05 -4.81
C MET A 161 9.86 1.71 -5.25
N ILE A 162 10.88 1.26 -4.52
CA ILE A 162 11.59 0.01 -4.80
C ILE A 162 11.47 -0.99 -3.65
N PHE A 163 11.02 -0.54 -2.51
CA PHE A 163 10.77 -1.34 -1.32
C PHE A 163 9.61 -0.72 -0.54
N SER A 164 8.79 -1.55 0.08
CA SER A 164 7.71 -1.15 0.98
C SER A 164 7.52 -2.24 2.02
N GLN A 165 7.35 -1.85 3.27
CA GLN A 165 7.01 -2.76 4.36
C GLN A 165 6.18 -2.04 5.42
N ASN A 166 5.31 -2.78 6.08
CA ASN A 166 4.52 -2.30 7.20
C ASN A 166 4.85 -3.10 8.46
N ILE A 167 4.89 -2.40 9.58
CA ILE A 167 5.05 -3.02 10.90
C ILE A 167 3.74 -2.75 11.65
N PRO A 168 3.05 -3.77 12.17
CA PRO A 168 1.77 -3.60 12.87
C PRO A 168 1.98 -3.05 14.29
N MET A 169 2.75 -1.98 14.40
CA MET A 169 3.11 -1.29 15.63
C MET A 169 3.29 0.20 15.36
N GLY A 170 2.36 1.01 15.84
CA GLY A 170 2.42 2.46 15.77
C GLY A 170 2.65 3.07 17.14
N SER A 171 2.63 4.41 17.20
CA SER A 171 2.98 5.15 18.42
C SER A 171 2.05 4.88 19.61
N ILE A 172 0.75 4.73 19.39
CA ILE A 172 -0.22 4.45 20.45
C ILE A 172 -0.17 2.97 20.82
N LYS A 173 -0.21 2.09 19.82
CA LYS A 173 -0.17 0.64 20.03
C LYS A 173 1.09 0.19 20.78
N LEU A 174 2.24 0.80 20.47
CA LEU A 174 3.50 0.57 21.19
C LEU A 174 3.37 0.94 22.67
N HIS A 175 2.82 2.11 22.97
CA HIS A 175 2.60 2.56 24.34
C HIS A 175 1.64 1.65 25.08
N ASP A 176 0.44 1.41 24.53
CA ASP A 176 -0.62 0.61 25.17
C ASP A 176 -0.18 -0.84 25.44
N MET A 177 0.57 -1.44 24.50
CA MET A 177 1.07 -2.80 24.62
C MET A 177 2.09 -2.95 25.76
N LEU A 178 2.95 -1.95 25.96
CA LEU A 178 4.00 -1.99 26.97
C LEU A 178 3.59 -1.33 28.30
N SER A 179 2.48 -0.61 28.37
CA SER A 179 1.99 0.05 29.59
C SER A 179 1.81 -0.91 30.77
N GLY A 180 1.48 -2.19 30.50
CA GLY A 180 1.34 -3.22 31.54
C GLY A 180 2.63 -3.55 32.30
N VAL A 181 3.81 -3.28 31.72
CA VAL A 181 5.11 -3.54 32.34
C VAL A 181 5.78 -2.28 32.91
N GLU A 182 5.16 -1.11 32.74
CA GLU A 182 5.69 0.18 33.20
C GLU A 182 5.93 0.20 34.71
N ASN A 183 5.02 -0.39 35.49
CA ASN A 183 5.12 -0.48 36.96
C ASN A 183 6.07 -1.56 37.44
N ASP A 184 6.55 -2.45 36.58
CA ASP A 184 7.43 -3.58 36.91
C ASP A 184 8.92 -3.27 36.67
N THR A 185 9.23 -2.08 36.15
CA THR A 185 10.58 -1.69 35.80
C THR A 185 10.92 -0.26 36.23
N ASP A 186 12.16 -0.06 36.69
CA ASP A 186 12.69 1.28 36.98
C ASP A 186 13.07 2.06 35.71
N ASN A 187 13.12 1.39 34.57
CA ASN A 187 13.51 2.00 33.28
C ASN A 187 12.64 1.49 32.12
N PHE A 188 11.40 1.95 32.08
CA PHE A 188 10.45 1.64 31.03
C PHE A 188 10.97 1.99 29.64
N TYR A 189 11.69 3.08 29.52
CA TYR A 189 12.23 3.53 28.24
C TYR A 189 13.20 2.53 27.61
N ALA A 190 14.05 1.87 28.42
CA ALA A 190 14.94 0.83 27.92
C ALA A 190 14.18 -0.38 27.38
N VAL A 191 13.06 -0.76 28.02
CA VAL A 191 12.21 -1.87 27.55
C VAL A 191 11.60 -1.55 26.19
N VAL A 192 11.13 -0.33 25.99
CA VAL A 192 10.59 0.13 24.69
C VAL A 192 11.68 0.11 23.62
N GLU A 193 12.89 0.57 23.93
CA GLU A 193 14.02 0.54 22.99
C GLU A 193 14.41 -0.88 22.60
N GLU A 194 14.55 -1.80 23.56
CA GLU A 194 14.85 -3.21 23.30
C GLU A 194 13.79 -3.88 22.43
N TYR A 195 12.53 -3.56 22.68
CA TYR A 195 11.43 -4.08 21.85
C TYR A 195 11.49 -3.53 20.43
N LEU A 196 11.72 -2.23 20.26
CA LEU A 196 11.88 -1.61 18.93
C LEU A 196 13.09 -2.20 18.20
N ASP A 197 14.21 -2.44 18.87
CA ASP A 197 15.40 -3.07 18.29
C ASP A 197 15.08 -4.49 17.78
N THR A 198 14.33 -5.26 18.55
CA THR A 198 13.90 -6.61 18.16
C THR A 198 13.04 -6.57 16.89
N VAL A 199 12.03 -5.70 16.85
CA VAL A 199 11.11 -5.63 15.72
C VAL A 199 11.77 -5.06 14.47
N MET A 200 12.53 -3.97 14.62
CA MET A 200 13.18 -3.31 13.49
C MET A 200 14.43 -4.04 13.00
N GLY A 201 15.05 -4.87 13.83
CA GLY A 201 16.21 -5.68 13.46
C GLY A 201 15.91 -6.73 12.37
N HIS A 202 14.64 -7.06 12.14
CA HIS A 202 14.22 -7.97 11.08
C HIS A 202 13.98 -7.28 9.74
N ILE A 203 14.09 -5.94 9.68
CA ILE A 203 13.90 -5.18 8.45
C ILE A 203 15.14 -5.28 7.56
N ALA A 204 15.00 -5.87 6.39
CA ALA A 204 16.05 -5.98 5.39
C ALA A 204 15.77 -5.02 4.22
N ILE A 205 16.27 -3.79 4.31
CA ILE A 205 16.23 -2.87 3.16
C ILE A 205 17.19 -3.40 2.08
N PRO A 206 16.77 -3.47 0.79
CA PRO A 206 17.63 -3.95 -0.28
C PRO A 206 18.93 -3.14 -0.39
N THR A 207 20.07 -3.81 -0.28
CA THR A 207 21.41 -3.18 -0.27
C THR A 207 21.83 -2.64 -1.64
N GLU A 208 21.19 -3.08 -2.71
CA GLU A 208 21.47 -2.59 -4.08
C GLU A 208 21.08 -1.12 -4.30
N THR A 209 20.33 -0.53 -3.37
CA THR A 209 19.88 0.87 -3.44
C THR A 209 20.98 1.89 -3.14
N GLY A 210 22.16 1.47 -2.70
CA GLY A 210 23.14 2.37 -2.14
C GLY A 210 22.69 2.97 -0.79
N GLN A 211 23.46 3.93 -0.29
CA GLN A 211 23.07 4.64 0.94
C GLN A 211 21.88 5.55 0.66
N VAL A 212 20.83 5.42 1.49
CA VAL A 212 19.68 6.33 1.45
C VAL A 212 20.11 7.69 2.02
N THR A 213 20.02 8.73 1.18
CA THR A 213 20.58 10.05 1.50
C THR A 213 19.60 10.99 2.21
N ASN A 214 18.29 10.74 2.09
CA ASN A 214 17.26 11.54 2.74
C ASN A 214 16.38 10.68 3.63
N LEU A 215 16.04 11.20 4.82
CA LEU A 215 15.04 10.61 5.70
C LEU A 215 13.84 11.54 5.75
N VAL A 216 12.67 11.00 5.40
CA VAL A 216 11.40 11.72 5.37
C VAL A 216 10.43 11.03 6.32
N LEU A 217 9.96 11.73 7.33
CA LEU A 217 8.99 11.22 8.29
C LEU A 217 7.67 11.98 8.18
N THR A 218 6.57 11.24 8.26
CA THR A 218 5.20 11.79 8.31
C THR A 218 4.34 10.99 9.29
N GLY A 219 3.19 11.51 9.72
CA GLY A 219 2.29 10.84 10.66
C GLY A 219 1.86 11.69 11.84
N GLY A 220 1.07 11.11 12.77
CA GLY A 220 0.37 11.85 13.80
C GLY A 220 1.23 12.50 14.88
N GLY A 221 2.33 11.86 15.31
CA GLY A 221 3.20 12.39 16.39
C GLY A 221 4.16 13.50 15.99
N ILE A 222 4.28 13.78 14.68
CA ILE A 222 5.28 14.69 14.14
C ILE A 222 5.06 16.15 14.55
N GLN A 223 3.79 16.57 14.65
CA GLN A 223 3.46 17.93 15.09
C GLN A 223 3.86 18.17 16.56
N LEU A 224 3.80 17.14 17.40
CA LEU A 224 4.29 17.23 18.79
C LEU A 224 5.81 17.38 18.83
N ILE A 225 6.53 16.62 18.02
CA ILE A 225 8.00 16.73 17.89
C ILE A 225 8.38 18.14 17.44
N ALA A 226 7.71 18.67 16.39
CA ALA A 226 7.95 20.02 15.90
C ALA A 226 7.71 21.10 16.96
N ARG A 227 6.58 20.99 17.70
CA ARG A 227 6.22 21.92 18.79
C ARG A 227 7.28 21.92 19.89
N VAL A 228 7.72 20.75 20.33
CA VAL A 228 8.72 20.60 21.40
C VAL A 228 10.10 21.07 20.93
N CYS A 229 10.43 20.86 19.68
CA CYS A 229 11.63 21.42 19.05
C CYS A 229 11.52 22.93 18.74
N ASN A 230 10.38 23.55 18.96
CA ASN A 230 10.13 24.95 18.62
C ASN A 230 10.51 25.31 17.17
N VAL A 231 10.02 24.49 16.23
CA VAL A 231 10.26 24.66 14.79
C VAL A 231 9.07 25.33 14.15
N ASP A 232 9.31 26.26 13.22
CA ASP A 232 8.25 26.87 12.41
C ASP A 232 7.66 25.84 11.44
N THR A 233 6.38 25.55 11.63
CA THR A 233 5.61 24.61 10.79
C THR A 233 4.70 25.35 9.80
N SER A 234 4.86 26.63 9.54
CA SER A 234 4.01 27.40 8.61
C SER A 234 4.20 27.00 7.14
N GLY A 235 5.38 26.51 6.76
CA GLY A 235 5.72 26.06 5.41
C GLY A 235 5.06 24.75 4.97
N GLU A 236 5.35 24.30 3.75
CA GLU A 236 4.93 22.98 3.22
C GLU A 236 5.69 21.82 3.89
N SER A 237 6.84 22.10 4.49
CA SER A 237 7.66 21.15 5.24
C SER A 237 8.51 21.89 6.26
N PHE A 238 9.07 21.14 7.20
CA PHE A 238 10.14 21.61 8.08
C PHE A 238 11.23 20.52 8.19
N GLU A 239 12.40 20.92 8.69
CA GLU A 239 13.54 20.03 8.85
C GLU A 239 14.06 20.11 10.29
N ILE A 240 14.51 18.98 10.83
CA ILE A 240 15.16 18.93 12.15
C ILE A 240 16.44 18.12 11.99
N GLY A 241 17.56 18.65 12.48
CA GLY A 241 18.82 17.92 12.51
C GLY A 241 18.74 16.67 13.39
N THR A 242 19.37 15.59 12.94
CA THR A 242 19.39 14.30 13.66
C THR A 242 19.95 14.43 15.08
N ASP A 243 21.00 15.24 15.28
CA ASP A 243 21.58 15.47 16.61
C ASP A 243 20.59 16.13 17.57
N ARG A 244 19.73 17.02 17.06
CA ARG A 244 18.71 17.68 17.87
C ARG A 244 17.60 16.70 18.30
N LEU A 245 17.20 15.80 17.42
CA LEU A 245 16.24 14.73 17.75
C LEU A 245 16.82 13.78 18.78
N LYS A 246 18.08 13.36 18.62
CA LYS A 246 18.80 12.51 19.60
C LYS A 246 18.93 13.19 20.94
N GLU A 247 19.21 14.49 20.98
CA GLU A 247 19.30 15.24 22.23
C GLU A 247 17.94 15.38 22.91
N LEU A 248 16.87 15.66 22.15
CA LEU A 248 15.50 15.69 22.68
C LEU A 248 15.12 14.31 23.27
N PHE A 249 15.43 13.23 22.56
CA PHE A 249 15.15 11.87 23.02
C PHE A 249 15.87 11.57 24.34
N ARG A 250 17.18 11.87 24.45
CA ARG A 250 17.94 11.74 25.71
C ARG A 250 17.33 12.54 26.86
N GLN A 251 16.86 13.77 26.60
CA GLN A 251 16.22 14.61 27.61
C GLN A 251 14.88 14.03 28.08
N ILE A 252 14.11 13.40 27.20
CA ILE A 252 12.85 12.74 27.55
C ILE A 252 13.14 11.48 28.37
N CYS A 253 14.05 10.62 27.92
CA CYS A 253 14.41 9.38 28.64
C CYS A 253 15.05 9.63 30.03
N SER A 254 15.67 10.80 30.25
CA SER A 254 16.26 11.16 31.52
C SER A 254 15.30 11.80 32.53
N ALA A 255 14.07 12.11 32.11
CA ALA A 255 13.08 12.78 32.95
C ALA A 255 11.94 11.82 33.34
N PRO A 256 11.45 11.89 34.59
CA PRO A 256 10.20 11.20 34.92
C PRO A 256 9.06 11.67 34.00
N GLN A 257 8.19 10.74 33.59
CA GLN A 257 7.11 10.96 32.62
C GLN A 257 6.20 12.15 33.01
N GLU A 258 5.81 12.25 34.27
CA GLU A 258 5.02 13.37 34.81
C GLU A 258 5.66 14.75 34.54
N LYS A 259 6.99 14.82 34.53
CA LYS A 259 7.72 16.07 34.29
C LYS A 259 7.79 16.44 32.81
N ILE A 260 7.62 15.49 31.90
CA ILE A 260 7.63 15.74 30.44
C ILE A 260 6.41 16.59 30.08
N GLY A 261 5.20 16.19 30.55
CA GLY A 261 3.97 16.95 30.36
C GLY A 261 4.10 18.39 30.86
N ILE A 262 4.62 18.60 32.07
CA ILE A 262 4.81 19.92 32.66
C ILE A 262 5.86 20.73 31.88
N ARG A 263 7.01 20.13 31.56
CA ARG A 263 8.13 20.82 30.88
C ARG A 263 7.76 21.36 29.51
N TYR A 264 6.98 20.58 28.75
CA TYR A 264 6.60 20.91 27.37
C TYR A 264 5.16 21.39 27.23
N ASN A 265 4.46 21.57 28.36
CA ASN A 265 3.04 21.98 28.40
C ASN A 265 2.16 21.06 27.51
N LEU A 266 2.27 19.75 27.75
CA LEU A 266 1.52 18.70 27.08
C LEU A 266 0.58 18.01 28.06
N ALA A 267 -0.58 17.55 27.57
CA ALA A 267 -1.39 16.58 28.30
C ALA A 267 -0.62 15.24 28.41
N GLU A 268 -0.93 14.42 29.40
CA GLU A 268 -0.30 13.14 29.66
C GLU A 268 -0.28 12.25 28.41
N GLU A 269 -1.43 12.04 27.79
CA GLU A 269 -1.58 11.26 26.54
C GLU A 269 -0.68 11.80 25.39
N SER A 270 -0.48 13.12 25.35
CA SER A 270 0.41 13.73 24.34
C SER A 270 1.89 13.53 24.66
N ALA A 271 2.23 13.40 25.94
CA ALA A 271 3.60 13.11 26.36
C ALA A 271 3.99 11.67 25.98
N ASP A 272 3.08 10.72 26.17
CA ASP A 272 3.26 9.31 25.79
C ASP A 272 3.39 9.14 24.28
N LEU A 273 2.52 9.82 23.55
CA LEU A 273 2.57 9.85 22.08
C LEU A 273 3.87 10.48 21.56
N LEU A 274 4.36 11.54 22.22
CA LEU A 274 5.64 12.18 21.88
C LEU A 274 6.80 11.22 22.04
N TYR A 275 6.88 10.52 23.20
CA TYR A 275 7.92 9.56 23.48
C TYR A 275 7.93 8.42 22.45
N SER A 276 6.79 7.74 22.28
CA SER A 276 6.68 6.62 21.35
C SER A 276 7.01 7.00 19.91
N SER A 277 6.50 8.17 19.45
CA SER A 277 6.80 8.67 18.09
C SER A 277 8.27 9.01 17.92
N LEU A 278 8.90 9.58 18.95
CA LEU A 278 10.31 9.95 18.90
C LEU A 278 11.23 8.72 18.98
N ALA A 279 10.91 7.73 19.82
CA ALA A 279 11.62 6.45 19.89
C ALA A 279 11.65 5.75 18.52
N ILE A 280 10.47 5.67 17.88
CA ILE A 280 10.35 5.11 16.51
C ILE A 280 11.20 5.94 15.52
N ALA A 281 11.10 7.27 15.56
CA ALA A 281 11.85 8.14 14.66
C ALA A 281 13.37 7.97 14.79
N ILE A 282 13.89 7.84 16.03
CA ILE A 282 15.30 7.59 16.31
C ILE A 282 15.78 6.28 15.68
N ARG A 283 14.99 5.19 15.81
CA ARG A 283 15.34 3.90 15.20
C ARG A 283 15.28 3.94 13.66
N LEU A 284 14.35 4.69 13.08
CA LEU A 284 14.29 4.87 11.62
C LEU A 284 15.50 5.65 11.07
N MET A 285 16.15 6.49 11.89
CA MET A 285 17.37 7.21 11.48
C MET A 285 18.54 6.26 11.20
N ASP A 286 18.58 5.08 11.79
CA ASP A 286 19.65 4.10 11.58
C ASP A 286 19.67 3.51 10.17
N PHE A 287 18.55 3.63 9.43
CA PHE A 287 18.43 3.21 8.03
C PHE A 287 18.84 4.29 7.01
N SER A 288 19.33 5.45 7.46
CA SER A 288 19.70 6.57 6.59
C SER A 288 21.01 7.20 7.04
N THR A 289 21.74 7.77 6.07
CA THR A 289 22.95 8.57 6.36
C THR A 289 22.67 10.07 6.43
N SER A 290 21.40 10.46 6.41
CA SER A 290 21.00 11.87 6.48
C SER A 290 21.37 12.50 7.83
N ASP A 291 21.88 13.72 7.81
CA ASP A 291 22.13 14.53 8.99
C ASP A 291 20.89 15.30 9.48
N LYS A 292 19.80 15.21 8.73
CA LYS A 292 18.52 15.82 9.03
C LYS A 292 17.35 14.96 8.62
N VAL A 293 16.23 15.17 9.30
CA VAL A 293 14.94 14.56 8.99
C VAL A 293 14.03 15.61 8.37
N ILE A 294 13.41 15.27 7.25
CA ILE A 294 12.46 16.12 6.52
C ILE A 294 11.04 15.71 6.92
N PHE A 295 10.23 16.69 7.27
CA PHE A 295 8.84 16.51 7.68
C PHE A 295 7.90 17.28 6.73
N PRO A 296 7.47 16.68 5.62
CA PRO A 296 6.48 17.30 4.73
C PRO A 296 5.09 17.26 5.36
N LYS A 297 4.28 18.29 5.09
CA LYS A 297 2.85 18.25 5.38
C LYS A 297 2.16 17.37 4.35
N ALA A 298 2.10 16.08 4.63
CA ALA A 298 1.48 15.09 3.77
C ALA A 298 0.50 14.27 4.60
N GLU A 299 -0.78 14.57 4.48
CA GLU A 299 -1.86 13.87 5.15
C GLU A 299 -2.75 13.15 4.14
N LEU A 300 -3.48 12.13 4.61
CA LEU A 300 -4.38 11.34 3.80
C LEU A 300 -5.43 12.19 3.07
N TRP A 301 -6.07 13.12 3.80
CA TRP A 301 -7.07 14.02 3.21
C TRP A 301 -6.51 14.93 2.11
N ASP A 302 -5.20 15.27 2.14
CA ASP A 302 -4.55 16.07 1.10
C ASP A 302 -4.49 15.32 -0.23
N ALA A 303 -4.13 14.03 -0.18
CA ALA A 303 -4.10 13.17 -1.35
C ALA A 303 -5.51 12.97 -1.92
N LEU A 304 -6.47 12.65 -1.08
CA LEU A 304 -7.86 12.40 -1.48
C LEU A 304 -8.51 13.64 -2.11
N ILE A 305 -8.39 14.81 -1.48
CA ILE A 305 -8.87 16.09 -2.04
C ILE A 305 -8.22 16.37 -3.40
N HIS A 306 -6.91 16.13 -3.50
CA HIS A 306 -6.19 16.34 -4.77
C HIS A 306 -6.73 15.44 -5.88
N HIS A 307 -6.98 14.15 -5.59
CA HIS A 307 -7.55 13.21 -6.56
C HIS A 307 -8.97 13.58 -6.97
N MET A 308 -9.79 14.09 -6.05
CA MET A 308 -11.16 14.49 -6.36
C MET A 308 -11.26 15.78 -7.17
N LEU A 309 -10.35 16.73 -6.94
CA LEU A 309 -10.44 18.05 -7.54
C LEU A 309 -9.60 18.22 -8.80
N VAL A 310 -8.41 17.58 -8.87
CA VAL A 310 -7.48 17.78 -9.99
C VAL A 310 -7.70 16.73 -11.07
N PRO A 311 -8.08 17.12 -12.30
CA PRO A 311 -8.24 16.18 -13.41
C PRO A 311 -6.96 15.39 -13.67
N LYS A 312 -7.09 14.11 -13.97
CA LYS A 312 -5.98 13.17 -14.28
C LYS A 312 -5.02 12.85 -13.13
N SER A 313 -5.15 13.47 -11.95
CA SER A 313 -4.28 13.13 -10.80
C SER A 313 -4.43 11.65 -10.40
N GLU A 314 -5.64 11.13 -10.42
CA GLU A 314 -5.91 9.72 -10.14
C GLU A 314 -5.24 8.79 -11.18
N THR A 315 -5.27 9.15 -12.47
CA THR A 315 -4.60 8.36 -13.52
C THR A 315 -3.09 8.34 -13.30
N MET A 316 -2.48 9.48 -13.01
CA MET A 316 -1.04 9.58 -12.71
C MET A 316 -0.67 8.77 -11.45
N PHE A 317 -1.52 8.82 -10.44
CA PHE A 317 -1.33 8.05 -9.21
C PHE A 317 -1.40 6.53 -9.48
N ARG A 318 -2.35 6.06 -10.28
CA ARG A 318 -2.45 4.64 -10.68
C ARG A 318 -1.22 4.18 -11.46
N GLU A 319 -0.69 5.02 -12.37
CA GLU A 319 0.55 4.73 -13.11
C GLU A 319 1.76 4.66 -12.18
N GLN A 320 1.84 5.57 -11.20
CA GLN A 320 2.89 5.57 -10.19
C GLN A 320 2.85 4.32 -9.30
N ILE A 321 1.65 3.92 -8.83
CA ILE A 321 1.46 2.66 -8.07
C ILE A 321 1.94 1.49 -8.93
N ARG A 322 1.49 1.38 -10.18
CA ARG A 322 1.88 0.27 -11.05
C ARG A 322 3.40 0.17 -11.22
N ALA A 323 4.06 1.28 -11.52
CA ALA A 323 5.51 1.30 -11.69
C ALA A 323 6.26 0.91 -10.41
N SER A 324 5.78 1.39 -9.25
CA SER A 324 6.36 1.10 -7.95
C SER A 324 6.11 -0.34 -7.51
N ALA A 325 4.88 -0.85 -7.65
CA ALA A 325 4.54 -2.24 -7.32
C ALA A 325 5.38 -3.25 -8.12
N ILE A 326 5.54 -3.02 -9.43
CA ILE A 326 6.40 -3.86 -10.28
C ILE A 326 7.86 -3.81 -9.78
N SER A 327 8.34 -2.62 -9.40
CA SER A 327 9.71 -2.47 -8.91
C SER A 327 9.94 -3.16 -7.57
N CYS A 328 9.00 -3.02 -6.62
CA CYS A 328 9.03 -3.74 -5.35
C CYS A 328 9.06 -5.26 -5.59
N ALA A 329 8.16 -5.77 -6.44
CA ALA A 329 8.11 -7.19 -6.78
C ALA A 329 9.42 -7.69 -7.42
N GLN A 330 10.03 -6.92 -8.32
CA GLN A 330 11.32 -7.28 -8.93
C GLN A 330 12.46 -7.36 -7.90
N ASN A 331 12.49 -6.46 -6.93
CA ASN A 331 13.48 -6.51 -5.86
C ASN A 331 13.25 -7.70 -4.93
N ILE A 332 11.99 -7.98 -4.58
CA ILE A 332 11.63 -9.18 -3.82
C ILE A 332 12.04 -10.45 -4.58
N ALA A 333 11.71 -10.55 -5.87
CA ALA A 333 12.08 -11.69 -6.71
C ALA A 333 13.61 -11.88 -6.77
N THR A 334 14.39 -10.79 -6.78
CA THR A 334 15.86 -10.83 -6.70
C THR A 334 16.32 -11.39 -5.35
N ALA A 335 15.75 -10.95 -4.24
CA ALA A 335 16.08 -11.45 -2.91
C ALA A 335 15.77 -12.95 -2.73
N TYR A 336 14.70 -13.44 -3.39
CA TYR A 336 14.32 -14.86 -3.43
C TYR A 336 15.00 -15.64 -4.58
N HIS A 337 15.98 -15.06 -5.25
CA HIS A 337 16.75 -15.71 -6.34
C HIS A 337 15.91 -16.24 -7.51
N CYS A 338 14.76 -15.61 -7.81
CA CYS A 338 13.94 -15.96 -8.97
C CYS A 338 14.72 -15.75 -10.29
N ASN A 339 14.41 -16.57 -11.30
CA ASN A 339 14.97 -16.41 -12.64
C ASN A 339 14.41 -15.17 -13.35
N ARG A 340 15.14 -14.04 -13.25
CA ARG A 340 14.70 -12.75 -13.81
C ARG A 340 14.40 -12.81 -15.30
N ALA A 341 15.19 -13.57 -16.10
CA ALA A 341 14.98 -13.65 -17.54
C ALA A 341 13.68 -14.37 -17.89
N HIS A 342 13.37 -15.44 -17.15
CA HIS A 342 12.13 -16.19 -17.27
C HIS A 342 10.92 -15.36 -16.83
N SER A 343 10.95 -14.79 -15.64
CA SER A 343 9.88 -13.94 -15.11
C SER A 343 9.52 -12.78 -16.05
N GLU A 344 10.52 -12.11 -16.60
CA GLU A 344 10.30 -11.00 -17.55
C GLU A 344 9.72 -11.47 -18.88
N CYS A 345 10.16 -12.65 -19.38
CA CYS A 345 9.62 -13.28 -20.58
C CYS A 345 8.13 -13.61 -20.39
N ILE A 346 7.78 -14.29 -19.29
CA ILE A 346 6.38 -14.63 -18.96
C ILE A 346 5.56 -13.36 -18.80
N ARG A 347 6.01 -12.38 -18.03
CA ARG A 347 5.34 -11.10 -17.83
C ARG A 347 4.99 -10.44 -19.17
N LYS A 348 5.96 -10.39 -20.09
CA LYS A 348 5.77 -9.83 -21.42
C LYS A 348 4.70 -10.58 -22.21
N PHE A 349 4.72 -11.92 -22.20
CA PHE A 349 3.76 -12.74 -22.94
C PHE A 349 2.37 -12.69 -22.33
N ALA A 350 2.26 -12.80 -21.01
CA ALA A 350 1.01 -12.69 -20.28
C ALA A 350 0.31 -11.36 -20.55
N CYS A 351 1.05 -10.24 -20.48
CA CYS A 351 0.53 -8.92 -20.81
C CYS A 351 0.04 -8.81 -22.26
N LYS A 352 0.76 -9.40 -23.23
CA LYS A 352 0.32 -9.38 -24.64
C LYS A 352 -0.96 -10.17 -24.85
N ILE A 353 -1.08 -11.35 -24.22
CA ILE A 353 -2.31 -12.16 -24.29
C ILE A 353 -3.46 -11.38 -23.65
N PHE A 354 -3.26 -10.87 -22.42
CA PHE A 354 -4.25 -10.07 -21.70
C PHE A 354 -4.74 -8.88 -22.54
N ASP A 355 -3.82 -8.06 -23.03
CA ASP A 355 -4.17 -6.83 -23.78
C ASP A 355 -4.96 -7.12 -25.07
N LYS A 356 -4.73 -8.28 -25.70
CA LYS A 356 -5.45 -8.70 -26.92
C LYS A 356 -6.81 -9.33 -26.63
N MET A 357 -7.01 -9.78 -25.39
CA MET A 357 -8.25 -10.44 -24.96
C MET A 357 -9.22 -9.52 -24.22
N LYS A 358 -9.02 -8.20 -24.22
CA LYS A 358 -9.89 -7.24 -23.50
C LYS A 358 -11.39 -7.43 -23.76
N GLY A 359 -11.78 -7.77 -24.98
CA GLY A 359 -13.19 -8.02 -25.34
C GLY A 359 -13.79 -9.30 -24.75
N PHE A 360 -12.96 -10.19 -24.19
CA PHE A 360 -13.37 -11.51 -23.67
C PHE A 360 -13.28 -11.62 -22.15
N HIS A 361 -12.25 -11.05 -21.54
CA HIS A 361 -12.08 -11.20 -20.09
C HIS A 361 -12.84 -10.14 -19.29
N GLY A 362 -13.10 -8.95 -19.85
CA GLY A 362 -13.80 -7.88 -19.14
C GLY A 362 -13.04 -7.34 -17.91
N LEU A 363 -11.73 -7.61 -17.81
CA LEU A 363 -10.85 -7.16 -16.73
C LEU A 363 -10.18 -5.83 -17.10
N ASP A 364 -9.72 -5.09 -16.10
CA ASP A 364 -9.13 -3.78 -16.30
C ASP A 364 -7.60 -3.74 -16.05
N GLY A 365 -7.06 -2.53 -15.89
CA GLY A 365 -5.63 -2.33 -15.67
C GLY A 365 -5.15 -2.80 -14.29
N ARG A 366 -6.07 -2.96 -13.33
CA ARG A 366 -5.72 -3.42 -11.99
C ARG A 366 -5.47 -4.93 -11.98
N GLU A 367 -6.36 -5.71 -12.58
CA GLU A 367 -6.15 -7.16 -12.74
C GLU A 367 -4.94 -7.47 -13.64
N ARG A 368 -4.67 -6.60 -14.64
CA ARG A 368 -3.43 -6.70 -15.41
C ARG A 368 -2.18 -6.57 -14.55
N LEU A 369 -2.20 -5.67 -13.55
CA LEU A 369 -1.09 -5.54 -12.61
C LEU A 369 -0.93 -6.80 -11.76
N LEU A 370 -2.02 -7.42 -11.29
CA LEU A 370 -1.97 -8.68 -10.55
C LEU A 370 -1.30 -9.79 -11.35
N LEU A 371 -1.63 -9.88 -12.64
CA LEU A 371 -0.98 -10.83 -13.56
C LEU A 371 0.53 -10.54 -13.70
N GLU A 372 0.93 -9.27 -13.77
CA GLU A 372 2.35 -8.89 -13.82
C GLU A 372 3.09 -9.26 -12.53
N LEU A 373 2.47 -9.02 -11.37
CA LEU A 373 3.06 -9.37 -10.07
C LEU A 373 3.21 -10.89 -9.92
N ALA A 374 2.16 -11.65 -10.27
CA ALA A 374 2.24 -13.10 -10.27
C ALA A 374 3.36 -13.62 -11.18
N ALA A 375 3.52 -13.06 -12.38
CA ALA A 375 4.58 -13.44 -13.31
C ALA A 375 5.99 -13.13 -12.80
N ILE A 376 6.15 -12.09 -11.98
CA ILE A 376 7.44 -11.75 -11.37
C ILE A 376 7.76 -12.68 -10.20
N LEU A 377 6.75 -13.03 -9.38
CA LEU A 377 6.94 -13.63 -8.07
C LEU A 377 6.69 -15.16 -8.03
N HIS A 378 6.15 -15.77 -9.09
CA HIS A 378 5.67 -17.17 -9.06
C HIS A 378 6.75 -18.21 -8.67
N GLU A 379 8.03 -17.90 -8.82
CA GLU A 379 9.12 -18.79 -8.47
C GLU A 379 9.71 -18.56 -7.07
N CYS A 380 9.21 -17.58 -6.28
CA CYS A 380 9.75 -17.26 -4.95
C CYS A 380 9.77 -18.49 -4.01
N GLY A 381 8.83 -19.42 -4.17
CA GLY A 381 8.73 -20.63 -3.35
C GLY A 381 9.88 -21.63 -3.53
N TYR A 382 10.62 -21.58 -4.65
CA TYR A 382 11.82 -22.40 -4.83
C TYR A 382 12.90 -22.08 -3.80
N TYR A 383 12.93 -20.86 -3.28
CA TYR A 383 13.84 -20.46 -2.21
C TYR A 383 13.63 -21.28 -0.93
N VAL A 384 12.39 -21.69 -0.65
CA VAL A 384 12.03 -22.51 0.52
C VAL A 384 12.27 -23.99 0.24
N ALA A 385 11.64 -24.54 -0.80
CA ALA A 385 11.79 -25.94 -1.16
C ALA A 385 11.30 -26.22 -2.59
N VAL A 386 12.02 -27.07 -3.32
CA VAL A 386 11.68 -27.46 -4.70
C VAL A 386 10.36 -28.26 -4.78
N LYS A 387 10.12 -29.16 -3.82
CA LYS A 387 9.00 -30.11 -3.87
C LYS A 387 7.63 -29.45 -3.77
N GLN A 388 7.51 -28.35 -3.05
CA GLN A 388 6.24 -27.63 -2.79
C GLN A 388 6.33 -26.17 -3.19
N HIS A 389 7.15 -25.86 -4.20
CA HIS A 389 7.44 -24.48 -4.57
C HIS A 389 6.20 -23.65 -4.92
N LEU A 390 5.17 -24.24 -5.54
CA LEU A 390 3.92 -23.55 -5.86
C LEU A 390 3.15 -23.13 -4.61
N LEU A 391 3.03 -24.04 -3.62
CA LEU A 391 2.38 -23.76 -2.36
C LEU A 391 3.21 -22.73 -1.55
N ASN A 392 4.53 -22.91 -1.52
CA ASN A 392 5.43 -21.94 -0.87
C ASN A 392 5.37 -20.56 -1.54
N SER A 393 5.26 -20.48 -2.88
CA SER A 393 5.05 -19.21 -3.58
C SER A 393 3.73 -18.57 -3.17
N PHE A 394 2.65 -19.33 -3.08
CA PHE A 394 1.36 -18.84 -2.62
C PHE A 394 1.46 -18.26 -1.20
N ASP A 395 2.03 -19.01 -0.25
CA ASP A 395 2.16 -18.58 1.14
C ASP A 395 3.04 -17.34 1.29
N LEU A 396 4.11 -17.24 0.51
CA LEU A 396 4.96 -16.05 0.50
C LEU A 396 4.25 -14.83 -0.11
N ILE A 397 3.64 -14.99 -1.29
CA ILE A 397 3.08 -13.87 -2.05
C ILE A 397 1.88 -13.23 -1.34
N LYS A 398 0.98 -14.05 -0.75
CA LYS A 398 -0.22 -13.53 -0.08
C LYS A 398 0.09 -12.59 1.09
N ASP A 399 1.24 -12.77 1.75
CA ASP A 399 1.66 -12.01 2.93
C ASP A 399 2.72 -10.94 2.59
N MET A 400 3.00 -10.70 1.29
CA MET A 400 3.96 -9.67 0.88
C MET A 400 3.35 -8.26 0.91
N ASP A 401 4.06 -7.33 1.55
CA ASP A 401 3.77 -5.90 1.48
C ASP A 401 4.27 -5.31 0.16
N ILE A 402 3.40 -5.15 -0.81
CA ILE A 402 3.71 -4.46 -2.07
C ILE A 402 3.02 -3.10 -2.11
N TYR A 403 3.80 -2.06 -2.41
CA TYR A 403 3.33 -0.68 -2.47
C TYR A 403 2.02 -0.51 -3.23
N GLY A 404 1.00 -0.02 -2.53
CA GLY A 404 -0.31 0.31 -3.08
C GLY A 404 -1.19 -0.88 -3.47
N MET A 405 -0.82 -2.12 -3.08
CA MET A 405 -1.63 -3.33 -3.27
C MET A 405 -2.42 -3.65 -2.01
N THR A 406 -3.62 -4.22 -2.18
CA THR A 406 -4.44 -4.71 -1.06
C THR A 406 -4.14 -6.17 -0.75
N ASP A 407 -4.53 -6.63 0.45
CA ASP A 407 -4.40 -8.04 0.86
C ASP A 407 -5.20 -8.96 -0.07
N GLU A 408 -6.42 -8.55 -0.47
CA GLU A 408 -7.22 -9.30 -1.45
C GLU A 408 -6.52 -9.40 -2.81
N GLU A 409 -5.90 -8.33 -3.27
CA GLU A 409 -5.15 -8.31 -4.53
C GLU A 409 -3.90 -9.19 -4.48
N MET A 410 -3.17 -9.15 -3.36
CA MET A 410 -2.02 -10.05 -3.17
C MET A 410 -2.46 -11.51 -3.07
N LEU A 411 -3.60 -11.79 -2.45
CA LEU A 411 -4.20 -13.13 -2.44
C LEU A 411 -4.55 -13.61 -3.85
N ILE A 412 -5.13 -12.76 -4.70
CA ILE A 412 -5.41 -13.10 -6.11
C ILE A 412 -4.09 -13.40 -6.86
N ALA A 413 -3.07 -12.55 -6.71
CA ALA A 413 -1.77 -12.77 -7.35
C ALA A 413 -1.10 -14.07 -6.86
N ALA A 414 -1.24 -14.40 -5.58
CA ALA A 414 -0.77 -15.64 -4.98
C ALA A 414 -1.47 -16.87 -5.58
N TYR A 415 -2.79 -16.83 -5.76
CA TYR A 415 -3.51 -17.90 -6.44
C TYR A 415 -3.08 -18.06 -7.91
N VAL A 416 -2.84 -16.98 -8.63
CA VAL A 416 -2.35 -17.06 -10.02
C VAL A 416 -0.98 -17.75 -10.07
N ALA A 417 -0.10 -17.47 -9.11
CA ALA A 417 1.19 -18.16 -9.01
C ALA A 417 1.06 -19.64 -8.61
N ARG A 418 0.13 -19.97 -7.70
CA ARG A 418 -0.11 -21.34 -7.22
C ARG A 418 -0.60 -22.27 -8.32
N TYR A 419 -1.59 -21.84 -9.11
CA TYR A 419 -2.21 -22.65 -10.17
C TYR A 419 -1.44 -22.64 -11.49
N ASN A 420 -0.12 -22.55 -11.41
CA ASN A 420 0.77 -22.45 -12.57
C ASN A 420 1.04 -23.78 -13.28
N ASP A 421 0.81 -24.92 -12.64
CA ASP A 421 1.08 -26.28 -13.18
C ASP A 421 -0.22 -27.10 -13.35
N ASP A 422 -0.21 -28.37 -13.00
CA ASP A 422 -1.29 -29.32 -13.31
C ASP A 422 -2.61 -29.03 -12.60
N ASP A 423 -2.56 -28.46 -11.39
CA ASP A 423 -3.76 -28.09 -10.65
C ASP A 423 -4.46 -26.88 -11.29
N VAL A 424 -5.77 -26.92 -11.35
CA VAL A 424 -6.62 -25.81 -11.80
C VAL A 424 -7.49 -25.32 -10.65
N PRO A 425 -7.89 -24.04 -10.63
CA PRO A 425 -8.82 -23.56 -9.62
C PRO A 425 -10.11 -24.38 -9.65
N SER A 426 -10.36 -25.13 -8.59
CA SER A 426 -11.63 -25.84 -8.41
C SER A 426 -12.57 -24.98 -7.59
N TYR A 427 -13.84 -24.92 -7.99
CA TYR A 427 -14.88 -24.19 -7.23
C TYR A 427 -15.16 -24.82 -5.86
N GLU A 428 -14.71 -26.06 -5.63
CA GLU A 428 -14.91 -26.83 -4.40
C GLU A 428 -13.68 -26.84 -3.47
N GLU A 429 -12.60 -26.12 -3.84
CA GLU A 429 -11.36 -26.15 -3.07
C GLU A 429 -11.43 -25.24 -1.83
N PRO A 430 -11.13 -25.75 -0.61
CA PRO A 430 -11.20 -24.97 0.63
C PRO A 430 -10.27 -23.74 0.69
N GLY A 431 -9.37 -23.57 -0.24
CA GLY A 431 -8.41 -22.47 -0.23
C GLY A 431 -8.87 -21.21 -0.96
N ILE A 432 -9.93 -21.28 -1.78
CA ILE A 432 -10.52 -20.11 -2.45
C ILE A 432 -11.63 -19.47 -1.57
N ASP A 433 -11.88 -20.02 -0.40
CA ASP A 433 -12.97 -19.66 0.50
C ASP A 433 -12.91 -18.23 1.08
N GLY A 434 -11.86 -17.46 0.84
CA GLY A 434 -11.78 -16.04 1.24
C GLY A 434 -12.23 -15.06 0.15
N LEU A 435 -12.48 -15.53 -1.10
CA LEU A 435 -12.79 -14.67 -2.23
C LEU A 435 -14.27 -14.75 -2.63
N SER A 436 -14.85 -13.62 -3.03
CA SER A 436 -16.18 -13.58 -3.64
C SER A 436 -16.20 -14.33 -4.98
N ASP A 437 -17.38 -14.76 -5.45
CA ASP A 437 -17.52 -15.45 -6.74
C ASP A 437 -16.97 -14.62 -7.90
N GLU A 438 -17.15 -13.30 -7.85
CA GLU A 438 -16.58 -12.38 -8.84
C GLU A 438 -15.04 -12.45 -8.85
N LYS A 439 -14.41 -12.46 -7.68
CA LYS A 439 -12.95 -12.55 -7.55
C LYS A 439 -12.40 -13.92 -7.91
N ARG A 440 -13.15 -15.00 -7.66
CA ARG A 440 -12.82 -16.34 -8.14
C ARG A 440 -12.78 -16.41 -9.66
N LEU A 441 -13.72 -15.76 -10.34
CA LEU A 441 -13.69 -15.64 -11.80
C LEU A 441 -12.48 -14.83 -12.29
N VAL A 442 -12.08 -13.78 -11.57
CA VAL A 442 -10.84 -13.05 -11.87
C VAL A 442 -9.64 -13.97 -11.79
N VAL A 443 -9.51 -14.74 -10.70
CA VAL A 443 -8.42 -15.75 -10.54
C VAL A 443 -8.41 -16.72 -11.72
N ALA A 444 -9.54 -17.35 -12.05
CA ALA A 444 -9.60 -18.33 -13.14
C ALA A 444 -9.15 -17.74 -14.49
N LYS A 445 -9.61 -16.52 -14.81
CA LYS A 445 -9.21 -15.81 -16.03
C LYS A 445 -7.72 -15.49 -16.07
N LEU A 446 -7.16 -15.00 -14.96
CA LEU A 446 -5.73 -14.68 -14.87
C LEU A 446 -4.87 -15.93 -14.92
N VAL A 447 -5.26 -17.02 -14.24
CA VAL A 447 -4.59 -18.33 -14.29
C VAL A 447 -4.56 -18.87 -15.71
N ALA A 448 -5.69 -18.84 -16.44
CA ALA A 448 -5.74 -19.32 -17.82
C ALA A 448 -4.76 -18.58 -18.74
N ILE A 449 -4.68 -17.24 -18.62
CA ILE A 449 -3.72 -16.41 -19.37
C ILE A 449 -2.28 -16.71 -18.94
N PHE A 450 -2.04 -16.77 -17.63
CA PHE A 450 -0.72 -16.98 -17.05
C PHE A 450 -0.12 -18.32 -17.47
N ARG A 451 -0.88 -19.41 -17.39
CA ARG A 451 -0.43 -20.76 -17.78
C ARG A 451 0.00 -20.82 -19.25
N LEU A 452 -0.77 -20.20 -20.17
CA LEU A 452 -0.35 -20.13 -21.58
C LEU A 452 0.97 -19.37 -21.72
N ALA A 453 1.13 -18.24 -21.03
CA ALA A 453 2.35 -17.45 -21.09
C ALA A 453 3.55 -18.20 -20.52
N ASN A 454 3.39 -18.92 -19.40
CA ASN A 454 4.43 -19.74 -18.79
C ASN A 454 4.83 -20.92 -19.68
N ALA A 455 3.86 -21.57 -20.31
CA ALA A 455 4.12 -22.66 -21.24
C ALA A 455 5.02 -22.26 -22.42
N LEU A 456 4.96 -20.98 -22.86
CA LEU A 456 5.79 -20.46 -23.96
C LEU A 456 7.28 -20.31 -23.61
N ASP A 457 7.65 -20.42 -22.34
CA ASP A 457 9.06 -20.45 -21.90
C ASP A 457 9.30 -21.56 -20.85
N LYS A 458 8.64 -22.72 -21.03
CA LYS A 458 8.70 -23.85 -20.08
C LYS A 458 10.14 -24.35 -19.85
N SER A 459 11.00 -24.21 -20.85
CA SER A 459 12.45 -24.55 -20.73
C SER A 459 13.26 -23.49 -20.01
N GLN A 460 12.71 -22.31 -19.71
CA GLN A 460 13.38 -21.13 -19.13
C GLN A 460 14.58 -20.63 -19.95
N LYS A 461 14.60 -20.91 -21.27
CA LYS A 461 15.70 -20.54 -22.17
C LYS A 461 15.39 -19.38 -23.09
N GLN A 462 14.23 -18.73 -22.94
CA GLN A 462 13.75 -17.61 -23.76
C GLN A 462 13.93 -17.85 -25.26
N LYS A 463 13.59 -19.08 -25.72
CA LYS A 463 13.67 -19.49 -27.12
C LYS A 463 12.74 -18.68 -28.03
N LEU A 464 11.63 -18.19 -27.48
CA LEU A 464 10.72 -17.25 -28.11
C LEU A 464 11.08 -15.82 -27.68
N LYS A 465 11.46 -14.96 -28.62
CA LYS A 465 11.82 -13.56 -28.31
C LYS A 465 10.59 -12.67 -28.20
N ASP A 466 9.57 -12.98 -28.99
CA ASP A 466 8.32 -12.24 -29.04
C ASP A 466 7.19 -13.09 -29.59
N ILE A 467 5.94 -12.71 -29.26
CA ILE A 467 4.74 -13.35 -29.77
C ILE A 467 3.81 -12.33 -30.41
N SER A 468 3.02 -12.76 -31.38
CA SER A 468 1.88 -12.03 -31.90
C SER A 468 0.61 -12.78 -31.50
N VAL A 469 -0.37 -12.06 -30.99
CA VAL A 469 -1.62 -12.63 -30.52
C VAL A 469 -2.77 -12.05 -31.36
N ARG A 470 -3.60 -12.91 -31.96
CA ARG A 470 -4.77 -12.54 -32.75
C ARG A 470 -5.93 -13.44 -32.38
N GLN A 471 -7.13 -12.90 -32.39
CA GLN A 471 -8.34 -13.69 -32.25
C GLN A 471 -8.96 -13.86 -33.67
N GLU A 472 -9.26 -15.09 -34.02
CA GLU A 472 -9.88 -15.45 -35.30
C GLU A 472 -11.02 -16.43 -35.03
N ASN A 473 -12.27 -16.01 -35.30
CA ASN A 473 -13.45 -16.80 -34.97
C ASN A 473 -13.44 -17.26 -33.49
N ASN A 474 -13.46 -18.60 -33.27
CA ASN A 474 -13.45 -19.23 -31.95
C ASN A 474 -12.03 -19.68 -31.52
N ARG A 475 -10.98 -19.04 -32.04
CA ARG A 475 -9.59 -19.41 -31.78
C ARG A 475 -8.77 -18.21 -31.33
N LEU A 476 -7.85 -18.46 -30.41
CA LEU A 476 -6.81 -17.50 -30.04
C LEU A 476 -5.49 -17.95 -30.70
N MET A 477 -5.11 -17.28 -31.78
CA MET A 477 -3.88 -17.57 -32.51
C MET A 477 -2.69 -16.88 -31.84
N ILE A 478 -1.74 -17.66 -31.33
CA ILE A 478 -0.46 -17.16 -30.82
C ILE A 478 0.62 -17.56 -31.82
N SER A 479 1.25 -16.59 -32.45
CA SER A 479 2.27 -16.81 -33.47
C SER A 479 3.63 -16.30 -33.01
N ALA A 480 4.68 -17.05 -33.26
CA ALA A 480 6.06 -16.66 -32.94
C ALA A 480 7.03 -17.11 -34.03
N LYS A 481 8.23 -16.49 -34.05
CA LYS A 481 9.34 -16.92 -34.90
C LYS A 481 10.43 -17.51 -34.05
N SER A 482 10.90 -18.71 -34.41
CA SER A 482 12.03 -19.35 -33.72
C SER A 482 12.60 -20.48 -34.58
N ASP A 483 13.92 -20.62 -34.57
CA ASP A 483 14.65 -21.75 -35.17
C ASP A 483 15.08 -22.78 -34.10
N ALA A 484 14.76 -22.52 -32.83
CA ALA A 484 15.05 -23.44 -31.73
C ALA A 484 14.04 -24.60 -31.69
N ASP A 485 14.47 -25.72 -31.12
CA ASP A 485 13.55 -26.80 -30.79
C ASP A 485 12.59 -26.37 -29.64
N LEU A 486 11.31 -26.36 -29.94
CA LEU A 486 10.23 -25.92 -29.06
C LEU A 486 9.34 -27.07 -28.61
N LEU A 487 9.82 -28.31 -28.62
CA LEU A 487 9.02 -29.47 -28.27
C LEU A 487 8.43 -29.36 -26.86
N LEU A 488 9.22 -28.91 -25.88
CA LEU A 488 8.79 -28.73 -24.49
C LEU A 488 7.73 -27.63 -24.36
N GLU A 489 7.93 -26.49 -25.03
CA GLU A 489 6.99 -25.38 -25.03
C GLU A 489 5.66 -25.75 -25.69
N LYS A 490 5.70 -26.46 -26.84
CA LYS A 490 4.51 -26.96 -27.54
C LYS A 490 3.73 -27.97 -26.69
N TRP A 491 4.44 -28.89 -26.06
CA TRP A 491 3.83 -29.86 -25.14
C TRP A 491 3.14 -29.14 -23.97
N ALA A 492 3.83 -28.25 -23.26
CA ALA A 492 3.30 -27.51 -22.14
C ALA A 492 2.09 -26.64 -22.55
N PHE A 493 2.16 -26.00 -23.72
CA PHE A 493 1.06 -25.20 -24.26
C PHE A 493 -0.19 -26.03 -24.50
N ALA A 494 -0.03 -27.23 -25.08
CA ALA A 494 -1.13 -28.15 -25.32
C ALA A 494 -1.81 -28.63 -24.00
N GLN A 495 -1.04 -28.77 -22.91
CA GLN A 495 -1.60 -29.11 -21.58
C GLN A 495 -2.45 -27.97 -20.99
N CYS A 496 -2.11 -26.71 -21.27
CA CYS A 496 -2.85 -25.55 -20.77
C CYS A 496 -4.11 -25.20 -21.60
N ALA A 497 -4.19 -25.67 -22.85
CA ALA A 497 -5.25 -25.32 -23.79
C ALA A 497 -6.67 -25.70 -23.32
N PRO A 498 -6.92 -26.89 -22.71
CA PRO A 498 -8.27 -27.25 -22.25
C PRO A 498 -8.84 -26.28 -21.22
N PHE A 499 -8.07 -25.93 -20.18
CA PHE A 499 -8.51 -25.01 -19.14
C PHE A 499 -8.75 -23.58 -19.70
N PHE A 500 -7.88 -23.13 -20.60
CA PHE A 500 -8.09 -21.84 -21.29
C PHE A 500 -9.40 -21.83 -22.09
N GLN A 501 -9.69 -22.93 -22.81
CA GLN A 501 -10.92 -23.08 -23.58
C GLN A 501 -12.15 -23.13 -22.67
N GLU A 502 -12.07 -23.78 -21.52
CA GLU A 502 -13.13 -23.84 -20.52
C GLU A 502 -13.48 -22.42 -20.02
N VAL A 503 -12.46 -21.63 -19.66
CA VAL A 503 -12.65 -20.28 -19.09
C VAL A 503 -13.16 -19.26 -20.12
N PHE A 504 -12.67 -19.31 -21.37
CA PHE A 504 -12.95 -18.26 -22.37
C PHE A 504 -13.80 -18.71 -23.55
N GLY A 505 -14.07 -20.00 -23.71
CA GLY A 505 -14.73 -20.53 -24.89
C GLY A 505 -13.90 -20.44 -26.18
N LEU A 506 -12.62 -20.07 -26.10
CA LEU A 506 -11.70 -19.90 -27.22
C LEU A 506 -10.65 -21.00 -27.20
N HIS A 507 -10.43 -21.66 -28.35
CA HIS A 507 -9.35 -22.65 -28.47
C HIS A 507 -8.01 -21.95 -28.75
N PRO A 508 -6.98 -22.04 -27.87
CA PRO A 508 -5.68 -21.43 -28.11
C PRO A 508 -4.85 -22.31 -29.07
N GLU A 509 -4.27 -21.69 -30.09
CA GLU A 509 -3.41 -22.36 -31.08
C GLU A 509 -2.03 -21.67 -31.14
N LEU A 510 -0.96 -22.47 -31.11
CA LEU A 510 0.41 -22.00 -31.23
C LEU A 510 0.95 -22.28 -32.63
N SER A 511 1.29 -21.24 -33.38
CA SER A 511 1.88 -21.30 -34.71
C SER A 511 3.33 -20.79 -34.68
N ILE A 512 4.26 -21.63 -35.08
CA ILE A 512 5.70 -21.28 -35.12
C ILE A 512 6.13 -21.18 -36.56
N GLN A 513 6.69 -20.03 -36.94
CA GLN A 513 7.33 -19.82 -38.22
C GLN A 513 8.83 -19.97 -38.08
N SER A 514 9.46 -20.72 -39.00
CA SER A 514 10.91 -20.77 -39.08
C SER A 514 11.47 -19.39 -39.49
N GLY A 515 12.53 -18.95 -38.80
CA GLY A 515 13.21 -17.68 -39.10
C GLY A 515 14.17 -17.75 -40.30
N LEU A 516 14.35 -18.93 -40.88
CA LEU A 516 15.19 -19.09 -42.07
C LEU A 516 14.51 -18.47 -43.30
N ILE A 517 15.00 -17.30 -43.70
CA ILE A 517 14.94 -16.77 -45.08
C ILE A 517 16.36 -16.68 -45.58
#